data_03dbe0a1e5600e0e4c377b997d4aeb8c
#
_entry.id   03dbe0a1e5600e0e4c377b997d4aeb8c
#
_cell.length_a   1.000
_cell.length_b   1.000
_cell.length_c   1.000
_cell.angle_alpha   90.00
_cell.angle_beta   90.00
_cell.angle_gamma   90.00
#
_symmetry.space_group_name_H-M   'P 1'
#
loop_
_entity.id
_entity.type
_entity.pdbx_description
1 polymer ?
#
loop_
_entity_poly.entity_id
_entity_poly.type
_entity_poly.pdbx_seq_one_letter_code
_entity_poly.pdbx_strand_id
1 'polypeptide(L)'
;MAMFFNIFSLKNLLVLSLALNVSLVLRVLYEKDFEVNNGRFVDNQKDALTTTDSVLSEARATQRARPSMPSSSSTVDSDGGDTIINLDHGDPTMYESFWQQAGDKSTIVIPGWQSMSYFSDAGSLCWFLEPEFAKEIIRLHKTVGNAVTEDHYIVVGTGSTQLYQAVLYALSPQDAVEPLSVVSAAPYYSSYPLITDCLKSGLYKWAGDARSFNKEGPFIELVTSPNNPDGYVRQSVVNKSGGILVHDLAYYWPQYTPIASAANHDIMLFTVSKSTGHAGMRIGWALVKDEEVAKKMVKFVELNTIGVSKDSQLRAAKVLQVVIHSCRYPTSLGSLFDFAAHLMEERWKLLNAAVRQSGLFTLPEFSPGSCSFLNKSFPPQPAFAWLKCQEPMEDCEGFLRSNNIITRSGKHFGVSPQYVRISMLDRDENFYIFVERLSTIHQRQSVQLGETGE
;
A
#
# COMPACT_ATOMS: atom_id res chain seq x y z
N MET A 1 46.17 37.36 -19.54
CA MET A 1 45.24 38.45 -19.86
C MET A 1 45.01 38.56 -21.39
N ALA A 2 44.87 37.40 -22.08
CA ALA A 2 44.77 37.38 -23.55
C ALA A 2 43.69 36.37 -24.08
N MET A 3 42.70 36.00 -23.25
CA MET A 3 41.68 35.02 -23.64
C MET A 3 40.24 35.57 -23.67
N PHE A 4 40.04 36.86 -23.44
CA PHE A 4 38.69 37.47 -23.37
C PHE A 4 38.30 38.30 -24.60
N PHE A 5 39.15 38.46 -25.63
CA PHE A 5 38.90 39.33 -26.76
C PHE A 5 38.33 38.69 -28.02
N ASN A 6 38.02 37.39 -28.03
CA ASN A 6 37.52 36.71 -29.24
C ASN A 6 36.00 36.48 -29.27
N ILE A 7 35.27 36.95 -28.28
CA ILE A 7 33.80 36.76 -28.21
C ILE A 7 33.04 37.81 -29.06
N PHE A 8 33.67 38.93 -29.36
CA PHE A 8 33.11 40.07 -30.12
C PHE A 8 33.55 40.15 -31.57
N SER A 9 33.86 39.04 -32.24
CA SER A 9 34.11 39.13 -33.68
C SER A 9 32.80 39.40 -34.43
N LEU A 10 32.86 40.16 -35.48
CA LEU A 10 31.69 40.54 -36.32
C LEU A 10 30.93 39.31 -36.80
N LYS A 11 31.63 38.18 -37.02
CA LYS A 11 31.02 36.86 -37.36
C LYS A 11 30.19 36.29 -36.21
N ASN A 12 30.67 36.36 -34.97
CA ASN A 12 29.93 35.85 -33.80
C ASN A 12 28.69 36.70 -33.49
N LEU A 13 28.78 38.06 -33.68
CA LEU A 13 27.63 38.95 -33.56
C LEU A 13 26.57 38.68 -34.64
N LEU A 14 27.01 38.41 -35.90
CA LEU A 14 26.10 38.03 -36.99
C LEU A 14 25.41 36.69 -36.74
N VAL A 15 26.12 35.69 -36.24
CA VAL A 15 25.56 34.37 -35.89
C VAL A 15 24.57 34.51 -34.72
N LEU A 16 24.89 35.31 -33.70
CA LEU A 16 24.01 35.55 -32.57
C LEU A 16 22.73 36.31 -32.99
N SER A 17 22.87 37.29 -33.87
CA SER A 17 21.73 38.04 -34.43
C SER A 17 20.83 37.15 -35.28
N LEU A 18 21.42 36.25 -36.09
CA LEU A 18 20.67 35.30 -36.92
C LEU A 18 19.91 34.29 -36.02
N ALA A 19 20.57 33.74 -34.99
CA ALA A 19 19.94 32.81 -34.04
C ALA A 19 18.80 33.49 -33.28
N LEU A 20 18.94 34.73 -32.85
CA LEU A 20 17.88 35.50 -32.18
C LEU A 20 16.69 35.75 -33.13
N ASN A 21 16.94 36.11 -34.38
CA ASN A 21 15.87 36.33 -35.36
C ASN A 21 15.13 35.02 -35.69
N VAL A 22 15.84 33.91 -35.88
CA VAL A 22 15.21 32.57 -36.09
C VAL A 22 14.37 32.18 -34.87
N SER A 23 14.89 32.41 -33.66
CA SER A 23 14.13 32.14 -32.41
C SER A 23 12.86 32.99 -32.32
N LEU A 24 12.91 34.26 -32.70
CA LEU A 24 11.76 35.15 -32.70
C LEU A 24 10.71 34.73 -33.74
N VAL A 25 11.14 34.34 -34.94
CA VAL A 25 10.24 33.87 -35.99
C VAL A 25 9.57 32.53 -35.56
N LEU A 26 10.31 31.59 -34.99
CA LEU A 26 9.76 30.36 -34.45
C LEU A 26 8.75 30.61 -33.33
N ARG A 27 9.02 31.60 -32.48
CA ARG A 27 8.09 32.00 -31.41
C ARG A 27 6.80 32.61 -31.96
N VAL A 28 6.88 33.48 -32.96
CA VAL A 28 5.69 34.06 -33.62
C VAL A 28 4.88 33.00 -34.37
N LEU A 29 5.53 32.02 -34.99
CA LEU A 29 4.85 30.91 -35.65
C LEU A 29 4.15 30.02 -34.62
N TYR A 30 4.82 29.74 -33.50
CA TYR A 30 4.23 28.96 -32.41
C TYR A 30 3.04 29.66 -31.75
N GLU A 31 3.12 30.98 -31.52
CA GLU A 31 2.01 31.76 -30.99
C GLU A 31 0.83 31.82 -31.98
N LYS A 32 1.07 31.90 -33.29
CA LYS A 32 0.00 31.81 -34.31
C LYS A 32 -0.66 30.44 -34.36
N ASP A 33 0.11 29.37 -34.30
CA ASP A 33 -0.46 28.00 -34.23
C ASP A 33 -1.25 27.77 -32.95
N PHE A 34 -0.83 28.39 -31.85
CA PHE A 34 -1.53 28.34 -30.57
C PHE A 34 -2.87 29.13 -30.61
N GLU A 35 -2.91 30.30 -31.28
CA GLU A 35 -4.15 31.05 -31.45
C GLU A 35 -5.13 30.36 -32.41
N VAL A 36 -4.64 29.74 -33.49
CA VAL A 36 -5.49 29.00 -34.44
C VAL A 36 -6.06 27.73 -33.79
N ASN A 37 -5.27 27.04 -32.97
CA ASN A 37 -5.76 25.88 -32.24
C ASN A 37 -6.70 26.24 -31.08
N ASN A 38 -6.48 27.36 -30.38
CA ASN A 38 -7.41 27.84 -29.35
C ASN A 38 -8.71 28.38 -29.97
N GLY A 39 -8.66 29.04 -31.13
CA GLY A 39 -9.87 29.46 -31.85
C GLY A 39 -10.77 28.26 -32.22
N ARG A 40 -10.17 27.15 -32.68
CA ARG A 40 -10.91 25.90 -32.95
C ARG A 40 -11.45 25.24 -31.69
N PHE A 41 -10.73 25.39 -30.56
CA PHE A 41 -11.19 24.83 -29.27
C PHE A 41 -12.41 25.61 -28.71
N VAL A 42 -12.45 26.93 -28.89
CA VAL A 42 -13.55 27.80 -28.44
C VAL A 42 -14.80 27.61 -29.29
N ASP A 43 -14.67 27.41 -30.62
CA ASP A 43 -15.82 27.13 -31.49
C ASP A 43 -16.39 25.73 -31.23
N ASN A 44 -15.56 24.71 -31.00
CA ASN A 44 -16.03 23.39 -30.59
C ASN A 44 -16.69 23.39 -29.20
N GLN A 45 -16.35 24.32 -28.29
CA GLN A 45 -17.01 24.47 -27.00
C GLN A 45 -18.38 25.14 -27.11
N LYS A 46 -18.61 26.02 -28.06
CA LYS A 46 -19.92 26.64 -28.29
C LYS A 46 -20.93 25.65 -28.85
N ASP A 47 -20.50 24.78 -29.77
CA ASP A 47 -21.34 23.70 -30.30
C ASP A 47 -21.56 22.57 -29.29
N ALA A 48 -20.62 22.34 -28.35
CA ALA A 48 -20.76 21.38 -27.25
C ALA A 48 -21.73 21.85 -26.16
N LEU A 49 -21.85 23.16 -25.91
CA LEU A 49 -22.77 23.72 -24.90
C LEU A 49 -24.23 23.71 -25.31
N THR A 50 -24.52 23.65 -26.61
CA THR A 50 -25.89 23.50 -27.12
C THR A 50 -26.35 22.05 -27.20
N THR A 51 -25.43 21.08 -27.17
CA THR A 51 -25.73 19.64 -27.19
C THR A 51 -25.73 18.98 -25.80
N THR A 52 -25.25 19.68 -24.75
CA THR A 52 -25.11 19.11 -23.39
C THR A 52 -26.44 18.88 -22.67
N ASP A 53 -27.48 19.65 -22.98
CA ASP A 53 -28.81 19.43 -22.34
C ASP A 53 -29.50 18.17 -22.86
N SER A 54 -29.28 17.78 -24.12
CA SER A 54 -29.81 16.53 -24.68
C SER A 54 -29.01 15.30 -24.23
N VAL A 55 -27.68 15.41 -24.10
CA VAL A 55 -26.80 14.32 -23.63
C VAL A 55 -26.96 14.06 -22.13
N LEU A 56 -27.22 15.10 -21.32
CA LEU A 56 -27.51 14.92 -19.90
C LEU A 56 -28.90 14.29 -19.61
N SER A 57 -29.85 14.48 -20.52
CA SER A 57 -31.17 13.80 -20.42
C SER A 57 -31.06 12.32 -20.84
N GLU A 58 -30.28 11.97 -21.84
CA GLU A 58 -30.00 10.58 -22.22
C GLU A 58 -29.13 9.86 -21.20
N ALA A 59 -28.12 10.53 -20.61
CA ALA A 59 -27.30 9.95 -19.55
C ALA A 59 -28.10 9.65 -18.26
N ARG A 60 -29.15 10.43 -17.96
CA ARG A 60 -30.07 10.14 -16.84
C ARG A 60 -31.05 9.00 -17.14
N ALA A 61 -31.39 8.76 -18.38
CA ALA A 61 -32.28 7.66 -18.79
C ALA A 61 -31.52 6.31 -18.84
N THR A 62 -30.20 6.31 -19.13
CA THR A 62 -29.37 5.11 -19.19
C THR A 62 -28.80 4.69 -17.83
N GLN A 63 -28.90 5.52 -16.79
CA GLN A 63 -28.47 5.15 -15.41
C GLN A 63 -29.33 4.06 -14.74
N ARG A 64 -30.38 3.54 -15.42
CA ARG A 64 -31.17 2.40 -14.93
C ARG A 64 -30.67 1.02 -15.35
N ALA A 65 -29.64 0.94 -16.19
CA ALA A 65 -28.96 -0.30 -16.52
C ALA A 65 -27.45 -0.04 -16.48
N ARG A 66 -26.80 -0.23 -15.32
CA ARG A 66 -25.33 -0.28 -15.25
C ARG A 66 -24.86 -1.49 -16.07
N PRO A 67 -23.95 -1.32 -17.04
CA PRO A 67 -23.11 -2.42 -17.44
C PRO A 67 -22.22 -2.74 -16.23
N SER A 68 -22.28 -3.96 -15.71
CA SER A 68 -21.22 -4.50 -14.90
C SER A 68 -19.91 -4.20 -15.60
N MET A 69 -18.96 -3.54 -14.90
CA MET A 69 -17.59 -3.44 -15.40
C MET A 69 -17.14 -4.85 -15.78
N PRO A 70 -16.43 -5.03 -16.91
CA PRO A 70 -15.75 -6.28 -17.14
C PRO A 70 -14.79 -6.44 -15.98
N SER A 71 -15.12 -7.37 -15.06
CA SER A 71 -14.13 -7.96 -14.20
C SER A 71 -12.99 -8.38 -15.14
N SER A 72 -11.75 -8.13 -14.75
CA SER A 72 -10.63 -8.88 -15.27
C SER A 72 -10.77 -10.31 -14.74
N SER A 73 -11.90 -10.92 -15.07
CA SER A 73 -12.16 -12.32 -14.92
C SER A 73 -11.72 -12.96 -16.22
N SER A 74 -10.69 -13.79 -16.14
CA SER A 74 -10.67 -14.99 -16.94
C SER A 74 -12.11 -15.49 -17.03
N THR A 75 -12.61 -15.65 -18.25
CA THR A 75 -13.87 -16.26 -18.62
C THR A 75 -14.17 -17.44 -17.71
N VAL A 76 -15.23 -17.32 -16.93
CA VAL A 76 -15.82 -18.45 -16.22
C VAL A 76 -16.55 -19.27 -17.25
N ASP A 77 -15.86 -20.21 -17.88
CA ASP A 77 -16.50 -21.39 -18.42
C ASP A 77 -17.03 -22.20 -17.25
N SER A 78 -18.30 -22.52 -17.30
CA SER A 78 -19.05 -23.28 -16.32
C SER A 78 -18.64 -24.76 -16.34
N ASP A 79 -17.41 -25.03 -15.89
CA ASP A 79 -16.99 -26.36 -15.46
C ASP A 79 -16.21 -26.21 -14.14
N GLY A 80 -16.83 -26.55 -13.01
CA GLY A 80 -16.43 -26.20 -11.64
C GLY A 80 -15.11 -26.83 -11.15
N GLY A 81 -14.24 -27.27 -12.06
CA GLY A 81 -13.00 -28.00 -11.73
C GLY A 81 -11.68 -27.24 -11.89
N ASP A 82 -11.58 -26.27 -12.79
CA ASP A 82 -10.28 -25.77 -13.28
C ASP A 82 -9.93 -24.31 -12.94
N THR A 83 -10.75 -23.55 -12.24
CA THR A 83 -10.45 -22.16 -11.91
C THR A 83 -9.24 -22.04 -11.00
N ILE A 84 -8.17 -21.38 -11.46
CA ILE A 84 -7.00 -21.07 -10.64
C ILE A 84 -7.30 -19.87 -9.74
N ILE A 85 -7.09 -20.03 -8.42
CA ILE A 85 -7.26 -18.96 -7.43
C ILE A 85 -5.89 -18.41 -7.07
N ASN A 86 -5.69 -17.09 -7.23
CA ASN A 86 -4.45 -16.44 -6.86
C ASN A 86 -4.60 -15.66 -5.55
N LEU A 87 -4.05 -16.19 -4.46
CA LEU A 87 -4.01 -15.60 -3.12
C LEU A 87 -2.59 -15.20 -2.67
N ASP A 88 -1.65 -15.10 -3.61
CA ASP A 88 -0.27 -14.66 -3.35
C ASP A 88 -0.19 -13.16 -3.01
N HIS A 89 -1.10 -12.34 -3.51
CA HIS A 89 -1.11 -10.88 -3.34
C HIS A 89 -1.76 -10.43 -2.03
N GLY A 90 -1.63 -9.15 -1.69
CA GLY A 90 -2.30 -8.51 -0.54
C GLY A 90 -3.29 -7.44 -0.98
N ASP A 91 -3.99 -7.65 -2.09
CA ASP A 91 -4.98 -6.72 -2.64
C ASP A 91 -6.25 -6.76 -1.77
N PRO A 92 -6.71 -5.63 -1.20
CA PRO A 92 -7.77 -5.61 -0.20
C PRO A 92 -9.17 -5.43 -0.81
N THR A 93 -9.51 -6.22 -1.82
CA THR A 93 -10.79 -6.14 -2.54
C THR A 93 -12.00 -6.57 -1.71
N MET A 94 -11.81 -7.20 -0.55
CA MET A 94 -12.87 -7.51 0.39
C MET A 94 -13.71 -6.29 0.84
N TYR A 95 -13.17 -5.07 0.71
CA TYR A 95 -13.86 -3.85 1.12
C TYR A 95 -14.77 -3.24 0.04
N GLU A 96 -14.83 -3.82 -1.15
CA GLU A 96 -15.59 -3.25 -2.28
C GLU A 96 -17.06 -3.00 -1.94
N SER A 97 -17.72 -3.94 -1.26
CA SER A 97 -19.15 -3.82 -0.90
C SER A 97 -19.40 -2.64 0.06
N PHE A 98 -18.53 -2.40 1.04
CA PHE A 98 -18.63 -1.24 1.93
C PHE A 98 -18.52 0.06 1.16
N TRP A 99 -17.51 0.16 0.27
CA TRP A 99 -17.28 1.39 -0.48
C TRP A 99 -18.32 1.64 -1.57
N GLN A 100 -18.92 0.60 -2.14
CA GLN A 100 -20.08 0.72 -3.02
C GLN A 100 -21.30 1.28 -2.28
N GLN A 101 -21.54 0.84 -1.05
CA GLN A 101 -22.62 1.36 -0.22
C GLN A 101 -22.34 2.79 0.30
N ALA A 102 -21.09 3.15 0.52
CA ALA A 102 -20.71 4.52 0.84
C ALA A 102 -21.05 5.49 -0.30
N GLY A 103 -21.07 5.01 -1.55
CA GLY A 103 -21.58 5.70 -2.71
C GLY A 103 -21.01 7.11 -2.89
N ASP A 104 -21.88 8.09 -3.05
CA ASP A 104 -21.50 9.49 -3.28
C ASP A 104 -20.75 10.13 -2.11
N LYS A 105 -20.83 9.59 -0.90
CA LYS A 105 -20.08 10.10 0.26
C LYS A 105 -18.57 10.03 0.05
N SER A 106 -18.10 9.07 -0.73
CA SER A 106 -16.68 8.90 -1.09
C SER A 106 -16.28 9.63 -2.37
N THR A 107 -17.24 10.24 -3.08
CA THR A 107 -16.99 11.01 -4.29
C THR A 107 -16.28 12.32 -3.96
N ILE A 108 -15.28 12.68 -4.77
CA ILE A 108 -14.57 13.95 -4.70
C ILE A 108 -14.51 14.58 -6.08
N VAL A 109 -14.71 15.91 -6.12
CA VAL A 109 -14.46 16.74 -7.29
C VAL A 109 -13.24 17.57 -7.01
N ILE A 110 -12.20 17.44 -7.83
CA ILE A 110 -10.94 18.19 -7.73
C ILE A 110 -10.89 19.15 -8.90
N PRO A 111 -11.02 20.47 -8.67
CA PRO A 111 -10.88 21.47 -9.74
C PRO A 111 -9.47 21.42 -10.35
N GLY A 112 -9.36 21.58 -11.67
CA GLY A 112 -8.08 21.46 -12.37
C GLY A 112 -6.98 22.42 -11.87
N TRP A 113 -7.33 23.61 -11.36
CA TRP A 113 -6.37 24.57 -10.80
C TRP A 113 -5.73 24.09 -9.50
N GLN A 114 -6.37 23.18 -8.74
CA GLN A 114 -5.90 22.75 -7.42
C GLN A 114 -4.60 21.91 -7.50
N SER A 115 -4.36 21.25 -8.62
CA SER A 115 -3.16 20.42 -8.85
C SER A 115 -2.05 21.14 -9.66
N MET A 116 -2.17 22.46 -9.91
CA MET A 116 -1.21 23.16 -10.77
C MET A 116 0.15 23.42 -10.09
N SER A 117 0.17 23.61 -8.77
CA SER A 117 1.40 23.87 -8.02
C SER A 117 2.01 22.60 -7.45
N TYR A 118 3.33 22.51 -7.41
CA TYR A 118 4.03 21.47 -6.64
C TYR A 118 3.86 21.65 -5.12
N PHE A 119 3.70 22.90 -4.66
CA PHE A 119 3.60 23.21 -3.24
C PHE A 119 2.17 23.05 -2.75
N SER A 120 2.01 22.30 -1.66
CA SER A 120 0.78 22.21 -0.88
C SER A 120 0.80 23.18 0.29
N ASP A 121 1.94 23.22 1.01
CA ASP A 121 2.22 24.19 2.07
C ASP A 121 3.73 24.52 2.08
N ALA A 122 4.11 25.64 1.46
CA ALA A 122 5.51 26.04 1.33
C ALA A 122 6.22 26.34 2.66
N GLY A 123 5.47 26.60 3.74
CA GLY A 123 5.99 26.84 5.09
C GLY A 123 6.20 25.57 5.91
N SER A 124 5.68 24.44 5.47
CA SER A 124 5.77 23.18 6.17
C SER A 124 7.06 22.42 5.82
N LEU A 125 7.59 21.64 6.78
CA LEU A 125 8.72 20.75 6.55
C LEU A 125 8.46 19.80 5.35
N CYS A 126 7.29 19.20 5.29
CA CYS A 126 6.83 18.40 4.17
C CYS A 126 5.96 19.24 3.23
N TRP A 127 6.61 20.13 2.46
CA TRP A 127 5.99 21.16 1.63
C TRP A 127 5.01 20.65 0.57
N PHE A 128 5.06 19.36 0.23
CA PHE A 128 4.13 18.67 -0.69
C PHE A 128 3.03 17.91 0.03
N LEU A 129 2.94 17.94 1.35
CA LEU A 129 1.85 17.33 2.12
C LEU A 129 0.62 18.24 2.08
N GLU A 130 -0.51 17.72 1.59
CA GLU A 130 -1.77 18.44 1.61
C GLU A 130 -2.27 18.64 3.05
N PRO A 131 -2.53 19.91 3.48
CA PRO A 131 -2.95 20.21 4.85
C PRO A 131 -4.22 19.46 5.28
N GLU A 132 -5.17 19.28 4.37
CA GLU A 132 -6.39 18.53 4.65
C GLU A 132 -6.09 17.04 4.89
N PHE A 133 -5.14 16.46 4.16
CA PHE A 133 -4.74 15.07 4.39
C PHE A 133 -4.01 14.92 5.73
N ALA A 134 -3.10 15.83 6.07
CA ALA A 134 -2.43 15.83 7.38
C ALA A 134 -3.43 15.91 8.55
N LYS A 135 -4.41 16.78 8.44
CA LYS A 135 -5.50 16.91 9.41
C LYS A 135 -6.29 15.61 9.58
N GLU A 136 -6.64 14.96 8.47
CA GLU A 136 -7.42 13.72 8.53
C GLU A 136 -6.60 12.53 9.04
N ILE A 137 -5.27 12.49 8.82
CA ILE A 137 -4.36 11.52 9.46
C ILE A 137 -4.45 11.65 10.99
N ILE A 138 -4.26 12.87 11.52
CA ILE A 138 -4.32 13.13 12.97
C ILE A 138 -5.68 12.73 13.54
N ARG A 139 -6.77 13.10 12.86
CA ARG A 139 -8.14 12.75 13.28
C ARG A 139 -8.38 11.24 13.27
N LEU A 140 -7.87 10.52 12.26
CA LEU A 140 -8.01 9.07 12.17
C LEU A 140 -7.32 8.38 13.34
N HIS A 141 -6.05 8.69 13.59
CA HIS A 141 -5.30 8.11 14.71
C HIS A 141 -5.93 8.42 16.06
N LYS A 142 -6.41 9.66 16.25
CA LYS A 142 -7.16 10.06 17.47
C LYS A 142 -8.49 9.31 17.60
N THR A 143 -9.18 9.02 16.50
CA THR A 143 -10.45 8.29 16.51
C THR A 143 -10.24 6.82 16.83
N VAL A 144 -9.23 6.19 16.24
CA VAL A 144 -8.91 4.76 16.43
C VAL A 144 -8.14 4.52 17.73
N GLY A 145 -7.31 5.47 18.16
CA GLY A 145 -6.44 5.34 19.35
C GLY A 145 -5.23 4.43 19.11
N ASN A 146 -4.80 4.25 17.85
CA ASN A 146 -3.74 3.29 17.52
C ASN A 146 -2.34 3.90 17.38
N ALA A 147 -2.20 5.22 17.29
CA ALA A 147 -0.89 5.88 17.28
C ALA A 147 -0.96 7.29 17.88
N VAL A 148 0.13 7.69 18.53
CA VAL A 148 0.38 9.07 18.98
C VAL A 148 0.86 9.87 17.78
N THR A 149 0.24 11.02 17.53
CA THR A 149 0.60 11.95 16.44
C THR A 149 1.26 13.22 16.94
N GLU A 150 1.08 13.53 18.21
CA GLU A 150 1.71 14.65 18.89
C GLU A 150 3.23 14.45 18.91
N ASP A 151 4.00 15.51 18.73
CA ASP A 151 5.47 15.51 18.67
C ASP A 151 6.06 14.63 17.54
N HIS A 152 5.26 14.40 16.46
CA HIS A 152 5.73 13.70 15.27
C HIS A 152 5.53 14.57 14.03
N TYR A 153 6.54 14.59 13.17
CA TYR A 153 6.44 15.12 11.81
C TYR A 153 5.75 14.10 10.90
N ILE A 154 4.78 14.58 10.10
CA ILE A 154 4.09 13.73 9.12
C ILE A 154 4.82 13.85 7.78
N VAL A 155 5.31 12.74 7.25
CA VAL A 155 5.90 12.66 5.91
C VAL A 155 5.03 11.77 5.05
N VAL A 156 4.50 12.31 3.94
CA VAL A 156 3.70 11.55 2.97
C VAL A 156 4.59 10.89 1.91
N GLY A 157 4.17 9.71 1.45
CA GLY A 157 4.88 8.96 0.40
C GLY A 157 3.91 8.24 -0.54
N THR A 158 4.42 7.83 -1.70
CA THR A 158 3.71 7.00 -2.67
C THR A 158 3.60 5.56 -2.14
N GLY A 159 2.73 5.39 -1.14
CA GLY A 159 2.62 4.19 -0.31
C GLY A 159 3.77 4.05 0.71
N SER A 160 3.61 3.14 1.67
CA SER A 160 4.65 2.84 2.66
C SER A 160 5.95 2.31 2.03
N THR A 161 5.91 1.81 0.81
CA THR A 161 7.10 1.34 0.07
C THR A 161 8.10 2.47 -0.20
N GLN A 162 7.64 3.64 -0.67
CA GLN A 162 8.52 4.79 -0.87
C GLN A 162 9.01 5.36 0.47
N LEU A 163 8.15 5.38 1.48
CA LEU A 163 8.53 5.81 2.83
C LEU A 163 9.59 4.91 3.44
N TYR A 164 9.50 3.61 3.23
CA TYR A 164 10.52 2.68 3.66
C TYR A 164 11.88 3.01 3.02
N GLN A 165 11.94 3.25 1.72
CA GLN A 165 13.16 3.67 1.03
C GLN A 165 13.67 5.03 1.57
N ALA A 166 12.76 5.98 1.82
CA ALA A 166 13.10 7.29 2.37
C ALA A 166 13.72 7.18 3.78
N VAL A 167 13.18 6.28 4.63
CA VAL A 167 13.73 6.01 5.96
C VAL A 167 15.14 5.41 5.86
N LEU A 168 15.36 4.42 5.00
CA LEU A 168 16.69 3.82 4.81
C LEU A 168 17.71 4.88 4.38
N TYR A 169 17.34 5.73 3.43
CA TYR A 169 18.18 6.85 3.00
C TYR A 169 18.46 7.83 4.14
N ALA A 170 17.42 8.22 4.89
CA ALA A 170 17.53 9.23 5.94
C ALA A 170 18.42 8.78 7.12
N LEU A 171 18.36 7.49 7.44
CA LEU A 171 19.10 6.90 8.57
C LEU A 171 20.54 6.51 8.21
N SER A 172 20.87 6.44 6.92
CA SER A 172 22.20 6.01 6.48
C SER A 172 23.18 7.18 6.51
N PRO A 173 24.34 7.05 7.19
CA PRO A 173 25.39 8.04 7.16
C PRO A 173 25.99 8.14 5.74
N GLN A 174 26.22 9.38 5.26
CA GLN A 174 26.76 9.59 3.91
C GLN A 174 28.25 9.17 3.79
N ASP A 175 28.99 9.26 4.90
CA ASP A 175 30.43 9.02 4.94
C ASP A 175 30.78 7.66 5.58
N ALA A 176 29.81 6.75 5.65
CA ALA A 176 30.04 5.41 6.20
C ALA A 176 30.98 4.60 5.28
N VAL A 177 31.98 3.96 5.88
CA VAL A 177 32.93 3.09 5.14
C VAL A 177 32.26 1.82 4.64
N GLU A 178 31.28 1.31 5.41
CA GLU A 178 30.48 0.13 5.06
C GLU A 178 28.98 0.46 5.00
N PRO A 179 28.22 -0.21 4.13
CA PRO A 179 26.78 -0.07 4.10
C PRO A 179 26.13 -0.40 5.43
N LEU A 180 25.17 0.41 5.86
CA LEU A 180 24.37 0.17 7.07
C LEU A 180 23.59 -1.14 6.93
N SER A 181 23.72 -2.03 7.90
CA SER A 181 22.99 -3.31 7.89
C SER A 181 21.52 -3.11 8.18
N VAL A 182 20.64 -3.68 7.35
CA VAL A 182 19.18 -3.67 7.53
C VAL A 182 18.70 -5.08 7.81
N VAL A 183 18.02 -5.29 8.92
CA VAL A 183 17.56 -6.61 9.38
C VAL A 183 16.08 -6.59 9.76
N SER A 184 15.46 -7.75 9.77
CA SER A 184 14.11 -7.95 10.35
C SER A 184 13.97 -9.38 10.83
N ALA A 185 13.22 -9.62 11.91
CA ALA A 185 13.00 -10.96 12.43
C ALA A 185 12.20 -11.84 11.47
N ALA A 186 12.74 -13.01 11.09
CA ALA A 186 12.03 -13.98 10.26
C ALA A 186 10.84 -14.62 10.99
N PRO A 187 9.73 -14.95 10.31
CA PRO A 187 9.44 -14.60 8.93
C PRO A 187 9.22 -13.07 8.81
N TYR A 188 9.93 -12.43 7.88
CA TYR A 188 9.85 -10.99 7.64
C TYR A 188 9.02 -10.70 6.38
N TYR A 189 8.59 -9.45 6.18
CA TYR A 189 7.87 -9.07 4.96
C TYR A 189 8.73 -9.30 3.72
N SER A 190 8.21 -10.11 2.81
CA SER A 190 8.94 -10.66 1.64
C SER A 190 9.57 -9.62 0.71
N SER A 191 9.09 -8.37 0.75
CA SER A 191 9.62 -7.32 -0.10
C SER A 191 10.81 -6.57 0.52
N TYR A 192 11.08 -6.71 1.82
CA TYR A 192 12.20 -5.98 2.47
C TYR A 192 13.54 -6.24 1.82
N PRO A 193 13.97 -7.52 1.57
CA PRO A 193 15.25 -7.78 0.92
C PRO A 193 15.36 -7.07 -0.44
N LEU A 194 14.35 -7.21 -1.27
CA LEU A 194 14.34 -6.68 -2.63
C LEU A 194 14.32 -5.15 -2.65
N ILE A 195 13.46 -4.52 -1.82
CA ILE A 195 13.35 -3.06 -1.76
C ILE A 195 14.64 -2.45 -1.19
N THR A 196 15.24 -3.09 -0.19
CA THR A 196 16.50 -2.62 0.41
C THR A 196 17.61 -2.59 -0.62
N ASP A 197 17.76 -3.63 -1.43
CA ASP A 197 18.89 -3.75 -2.35
C ASP A 197 18.62 -3.21 -3.77
N CYS A 198 17.38 -2.84 -4.10
CA CYS A 198 16.99 -2.47 -5.48
C CYS A 198 17.71 -1.23 -6.01
N LEU A 199 17.98 -0.23 -5.16
CA LEU A 199 18.63 1.02 -5.58
C LEU A 199 20.15 0.87 -5.75
N LYS A 200 20.76 -0.18 -5.19
CA LYS A 200 22.22 -0.43 -5.19
C LYS A 200 23.01 0.81 -4.76
N SER A 201 22.49 1.54 -3.78
CA SER A 201 23.02 2.85 -3.35
C SER A 201 24.40 2.75 -2.68
N GLY A 202 24.73 1.60 -2.11
CA GLY A 202 25.92 1.43 -1.28
C GLY A 202 25.79 2.01 0.14
N LEU A 203 24.70 2.73 0.44
CA LEU A 203 24.48 3.35 1.76
C LEU A 203 23.98 2.34 2.80
N TYR A 204 23.22 1.36 2.36
CA TYR A 204 22.62 0.32 3.20
C TYR A 204 22.51 -0.99 2.43
N LYS A 205 22.37 -2.09 3.16
CA LYS A 205 22.29 -3.43 2.57
C LYS A 205 21.44 -4.35 3.44
N TRP A 206 20.66 -5.21 2.80
CA TRP A 206 19.94 -6.26 3.50
C TRP A 206 20.91 -7.25 4.16
N ALA A 207 20.72 -7.50 5.46
CA ALA A 207 21.60 -8.34 6.27
C ALA A 207 20.87 -9.56 6.89
N GLY A 208 19.61 -9.80 6.51
CA GLY A 208 18.89 -11.02 6.84
C GLY A 208 18.08 -11.00 8.12
N ASP A 209 17.99 -12.18 8.76
CA ASP A 209 17.20 -12.36 9.98
C ASP A 209 17.84 -11.67 11.18
N ALA A 210 17.07 -10.79 11.81
CA ALA A 210 17.47 -10.05 12.99
C ALA A 210 17.85 -10.97 14.18
N ARG A 211 17.25 -12.17 14.29
CA ARG A 211 17.57 -13.11 15.37
C ARG A 211 18.97 -13.69 15.28
N SER A 212 19.52 -13.79 14.07
CA SER A 212 20.87 -14.28 13.80
C SER A 212 21.90 -13.17 13.60
N PHE A 213 21.47 -11.90 13.68
CA PHE A 213 22.34 -10.75 13.44
C PHE A 213 23.35 -10.56 14.57
N ASN A 214 24.65 -10.61 14.22
CA ASN A 214 25.74 -10.54 15.20
C ASN A 214 26.84 -9.51 14.85
N LYS A 215 26.67 -8.70 13.78
CA LYS A 215 27.64 -7.65 13.44
C LYS A 215 27.65 -6.56 14.53
N GLU A 216 28.85 -5.98 14.74
CA GLU A 216 28.99 -4.78 15.56
C GLU A 216 28.74 -3.51 14.73
N GLY A 217 28.44 -2.41 15.44
CA GLY A 217 28.19 -1.11 14.83
C GLY A 217 26.70 -0.82 14.61
N PRO A 218 26.37 0.30 13.94
CA PRO A 218 25.00 0.73 13.74
C PRO A 218 24.26 -0.17 12.75
N PHE A 219 22.97 -0.37 12.97
CA PHE A 219 22.09 -1.15 12.10
C PHE A 219 20.65 -0.62 12.19
N ILE A 220 19.84 -0.96 11.19
CA ILE A 220 18.39 -0.71 11.19
C ILE A 220 17.70 -2.05 11.42
N GLU A 221 16.82 -2.11 12.44
CA GLU A 221 15.90 -3.22 12.62
C GLU A 221 14.49 -2.80 12.23
N LEU A 222 13.89 -3.53 11.28
CA LEU A 222 12.52 -3.34 10.83
C LEU A 222 11.61 -4.21 11.69
N VAL A 223 10.69 -3.56 12.40
CA VAL A 223 9.70 -4.20 13.28
C VAL A 223 8.33 -4.06 12.66
N THR A 224 7.87 -5.10 11.96
CA THR A 224 6.51 -5.15 11.40
C THR A 224 5.55 -5.67 12.47
N SER A 225 4.54 -4.87 12.86
CA SER A 225 3.65 -5.22 13.97
C SER A 225 2.23 -4.67 13.78
N PRO A 226 1.20 -5.51 13.58
CA PRO A 226 1.26 -6.98 13.39
C PRO A 226 2.08 -7.38 12.18
N ASN A 227 2.76 -8.52 12.28
CA ASN A 227 3.69 -8.93 11.27
C ASN A 227 3.00 -9.48 9.99
N ASN A 228 3.63 -9.26 8.88
CA ASN A 228 3.36 -9.92 7.61
C ASN A 228 4.55 -10.86 7.33
N PRO A 229 4.37 -12.21 7.40
CA PRO A 229 3.11 -12.91 7.07
C PRO A 229 2.30 -13.47 8.25
N ASP A 230 2.88 -13.67 9.45
CA ASP A 230 2.34 -14.55 10.49
C ASP A 230 1.34 -13.88 11.46
N GLY A 231 1.14 -12.57 11.36
CA GLY A 231 0.14 -11.82 12.12
C GLY A 231 0.47 -11.54 13.59
N TYR A 232 1.61 -12.00 14.12
CA TYR A 232 1.99 -11.72 15.49
C TYR A 232 2.36 -10.26 15.72
N VAL A 233 1.94 -9.72 16.85
CA VAL A 233 2.45 -8.43 17.36
C VAL A 233 3.90 -8.64 17.82
N ARG A 234 4.82 -7.85 17.27
CA ARG A 234 6.26 -8.02 17.45
C ARG A 234 6.92 -6.82 18.07
N GLN A 235 8.06 -7.08 18.71
CA GLN A 235 9.02 -6.10 19.20
C GLN A 235 10.38 -6.37 18.55
N SER A 236 11.33 -5.45 18.73
CA SER A 236 12.73 -5.64 18.33
C SER A 236 13.32 -6.88 19.01
N VAL A 237 14.19 -7.59 18.31
CA VAL A 237 14.82 -8.81 18.78
C VAL A 237 16.34 -8.69 18.90
N VAL A 238 16.95 -7.67 18.25
CA VAL A 238 18.39 -7.44 18.36
C VAL A 238 18.69 -6.70 19.65
N ASN A 239 19.30 -7.40 20.60
CA ASN A 239 19.70 -6.81 21.89
C ASN A 239 21.15 -6.29 21.82
N LYS A 240 21.38 -5.24 21.00
CA LYS A 240 22.67 -4.57 20.84
C LYS A 240 22.50 -3.05 20.84
N SER A 241 23.53 -2.34 21.28
CA SER A 241 23.59 -0.88 21.16
C SER A 241 23.78 -0.46 19.69
N GLY A 242 23.26 0.71 19.30
CA GLY A 242 23.39 1.26 17.96
C GLY A 242 22.30 0.82 16.97
N GLY A 243 21.30 0.07 17.43
CA GLY A 243 20.13 -0.27 16.62
C GLY A 243 19.17 0.91 16.48
N ILE A 244 18.74 1.21 15.25
CA ILE A 244 17.68 2.17 14.94
C ILE A 244 16.44 1.38 14.53
N LEU A 245 15.32 1.61 15.25
CA LEU A 245 14.10 0.86 15.05
C LEU A 245 13.16 1.59 14.07
N VAL A 246 12.66 0.86 13.09
CA VAL A 246 11.61 1.34 12.17
C VAL A 246 10.39 0.44 12.32
N HIS A 247 9.28 1.01 12.78
CA HIS A 247 8.04 0.28 13.01
C HIS A 247 7.13 0.37 11.78
N ASP A 248 6.95 -0.74 11.09
CA ASP A 248 5.95 -0.88 10.03
C ASP A 248 4.62 -1.31 10.64
N LEU A 249 3.72 -0.34 10.77
CA LEU A 249 2.40 -0.48 11.39
C LEU A 249 1.27 -0.54 10.36
N ALA A 250 1.59 -1.00 9.13
CA ALA A 250 0.62 -1.09 8.04
C ALA A 250 -0.65 -1.86 8.43
N TYR A 251 -0.55 -2.84 9.33
CA TYR A 251 -1.66 -3.69 9.80
C TYR A 251 -2.11 -3.40 11.23
N TYR A 252 -1.62 -2.34 11.90
CA TYR A 252 -2.04 -2.00 13.26
C TYR A 252 -3.38 -1.24 13.27
N TRP A 253 -4.43 -1.95 12.87
CA TRP A 253 -5.80 -1.46 12.71
C TRP A 253 -6.80 -2.43 13.33
N PRO A 254 -7.99 -1.95 13.83
CA PRO A 254 -8.94 -2.76 14.59
C PRO A 254 -9.45 -4.03 13.90
N GLN A 255 -9.51 -4.03 12.57
CA GLN A 255 -9.94 -5.20 11.79
C GLN A 255 -8.94 -6.35 11.77
N TYR A 256 -7.67 -6.09 12.09
CA TYR A 256 -6.62 -7.11 12.02
C TYR A 256 -6.08 -7.51 13.39
N THR A 257 -6.15 -6.60 14.37
CA THR A 257 -5.60 -6.84 15.70
C THR A 257 -6.30 -5.98 16.74
N PRO A 258 -6.46 -6.46 17.99
CA PRO A 258 -6.91 -5.61 19.08
C PRO A 258 -5.99 -4.39 19.27
N ILE A 259 -6.58 -3.20 19.37
CA ILE A 259 -5.86 -1.95 19.67
C ILE A 259 -5.90 -1.76 21.19
N ALA A 260 -4.85 -2.18 21.87
CA ALA A 260 -4.73 -2.07 23.32
C ALA A 260 -4.22 -0.69 23.77
N SER A 261 -3.34 -0.06 22.97
CA SER A 261 -2.76 1.25 23.25
C SER A 261 -2.29 1.94 21.98
N ALA A 262 -2.14 3.26 22.03
CA ALA A 262 -1.54 4.02 20.94
C ALA A 262 -0.03 3.70 20.84
N ALA A 263 0.44 3.34 19.67
CA ALA A 263 1.86 3.20 19.37
C ALA A 263 2.54 4.57 19.45
N ASN A 264 3.73 4.63 20.06
CA ASN A 264 4.51 5.86 20.19
C ASN A 264 6.02 5.56 19.98
N HIS A 265 6.37 5.24 18.74
CA HIS A 265 7.74 4.94 18.35
C HIS A 265 8.36 6.12 17.61
N ASP A 266 9.67 6.16 17.51
CA ASP A 266 10.39 7.26 16.86
C ASP A 266 10.11 7.35 15.36
N ILE A 267 9.90 6.19 14.69
CA ILE A 267 9.53 6.10 13.28
C ILE A 267 8.44 5.05 13.13
N MET A 268 7.27 5.48 12.62
CA MET A 268 6.11 4.63 12.39
C MET A 268 5.60 4.80 10.95
N LEU A 269 5.39 3.70 10.23
CA LEU A 269 4.90 3.71 8.84
C LEU A 269 3.46 3.20 8.76
N PHE A 270 2.63 3.90 8.00
CA PHE A 270 1.21 3.59 7.77
C PHE A 270 0.84 3.73 6.29
N THR A 271 -0.30 3.15 5.89
CA THR A 271 -0.79 3.23 4.50
C THR A 271 -2.30 3.07 4.41
N VAL A 272 -2.94 3.83 3.51
CA VAL A 272 -4.37 3.65 3.18
C VAL A 272 -4.64 2.29 2.54
N SER A 273 -3.62 1.66 1.94
CA SER A 273 -3.76 0.34 1.32
C SER A 273 -4.33 -0.71 2.27
N LYS A 274 -4.01 -0.62 3.56
CA LYS A 274 -4.39 -1.61 4.57
C LYS A 274 -5.42 -1.07 5.57
N SER A 275 -5.37 0.24 5.89
CA SER A 275 -6.35 0.84 6.80
C SER A 275 -7.75 0.93 6.22
N THR A 276 -7.85 1.25 4.92
CA THR A 276 -9.13 1.53 4.25
C THR A 276 -9.38 0.73 2.98
N GLY A 277 -8.43 -0.12 2.55
CA GLY A 277 -8.54 -0.94 1.35
C GLY A 277 -8.14 -0.23 0.04
N HIS A 278 -7.68 1.00 0.08
CA HIS A 278 -7.39 1.79 -1.13
C HIS A 278 -5.95 1.61 -1.63
N ALA A 279 -5.56 0.37 -1.92
CA ALA A 279 -4.20 0.05 -2.37
C ALA A 279 -3.80 0.76 -3.68
N GLY A 280 -4.75 0.96 -4.59
CA GLY A 280 -4.55 1.63 -5.87
C GLY A 280 -4.26 3.13 -5.77
N MET A 281 -4.57 3.79 -4.65
CA MET A 281 -4.25 5.21 -4.45
C MET A 281 -2.76 5.48 -4.31
N ARG A 282 -1.97 4.49 -3.92
CA ARG A 282 -0.52 4.63 -3.66
C ARG A 282 -0.20 5.74 -2.66
N ILE A 283 -0.86 5.74 -1.50
CA ILE A 283 -0.65 6.72 -0.42
C ILE A 283 -0.31 6.02 0.89
N GLY A 284 0.74 6.54 1.55
CA GLY A 284 1.12 6.21 2.92
C GLY A 284 1.66 7.43 3.63
N TRP A 285 1.84 7.33 4.92
CA TRP A 285 2.48 8.36 5.74
C TRP A 285 3.40 7.74 6.78
N ALA A 286 4.43 8.50 7.15
CA ALA A 286 5.28 8.22 8.28
C ALA A 286 5.01 9.24 9.38
N LEU A 287 5.06 8.78 10.64
CA LEU A 287 5.12 9.60 11.84
C LEU A 287 6.55 9.52 12.37
N VAL A 288 7.27 10.64 12.41
CA VAL A 288 8.71 10.69 12.71
C VAL A 288 8.97 11.73 13.80
N LYS A 289 9.63 11.36 14.91
CA LYS A 289 9.95 12.31 15.99
C LYS A 289 11.12 13.21 15.66
N ASP A 290 12.17 12.66 15.08
CA ASP A 290 13.38 13.39 14.77
C ASP A 290 13.20 14.27 13.52
N GLU A 291 13.39 15.58 13.71
CA GLU A 291 13.21 16.57 12.63
C GLU A 291 14.21 16.37 11.47
N GLU A 292 15.45 16.05 11.78
CA GLU A 292 16.49 15.87 10.77
C GLU A 292 16.27 14.59 9.95
N VAL A 293 15.77 13.52 10.59
CA VAL A 293 15.34 12.33 9.89
C VAL A 293 14.15 12.65 8.97
N ALA A 294 13.16 13.39 9.47
CA ALA A 294 12.01 13.79 8.68
C ALA A 294 12.41 14.66 7.48
N LYS A 295 13.32 15.66 7.65
CA LYS A 295 13.87 16.47 6.56
C LYS A 295 14.57 15.64 5.49
N LYS A 296 15.39 14.66 5.89
CA LYS A 296 16.07 13.76 4.96
C LYS A 296 15.09 12.86 4.20
N MET A 297 14.03 12.37 4.87
CA MET A 297 12.97 11.62 4.22
C MET A 297 12.23 12.47 3.17
N VAL A 298 11.87 13.70 3.52
CA VAL A 298 11.26 14.66 2.57
C VAL A 298 12.19 14.90 1.40
N LYS A 299 13.50 15.11 1.66
CA LYS A 299 14.50 15.29 0.59
C LYS A 299 14.59 14.09 -0.34
N PHE A 300 14.50 12.87 0.18
CA PHE A 300 14.45 11.66 -0.66
C PHE A 300 13.23 11.66 -1.57
N VAL A 301 12.03 11.95 -1.05
CA VAL A 301 10.80 11.99 -1.84
C VAL A 301 10.85 13.11 -2.87
N GLU A 302 11.39 14.27 -2.50
CA GLU A 302 11.63 15.40 -3.43
C GLU A 302 12.51 14.98 -4.61
N LEU A 303 13.65 14.33 -4.34
CA LEU A 303 14.60 13.92 -5.39
C LEU A 303 14.07 12.76 -6.24
N ASN A 304 13.23 11.91 -5.67
CA ASN A 304 12.70 10.73 -6.33
C ASN A 304 11.49 11.05 -7.23
N THR A 305 10.53 11.85 -6.74
CA THR A 305 9.24 12.09 -7.40
C THR A 305 8.76 13.55 -7.37
N ILE A 306 9.59 14.49 -6.90
CA ILE A 306 9.21 15.92 -6.66
C ILE A 306 7.95 16.04 -5.79
N GLY A 307 7.82 15.17 -4.79
CA GLY A 307 6.65 15.08 -3.91
C GLY A 307 5.70 13.96 -4.30
N VAL A 308 4.47 14.04 -3.80
CA VAL A 308 3.42 13.02 -3.95
C VAL A 308 2.19 13.66 -4.59
N SER A 309 1.50 12.92 -5.47
CA SER A 309 0.30 13.36 -6.17
C SER A 309 -0.71 14.04 -5.24
N LYS A 310 -1.06 15.30 -5.52
CA LYS A 310 -2.10 16.04 -4.79
C LYS A 310 -3.47 15.37 -4.91
N ASP A 311 -3.83 14.93 -6.11
CA ASP A 311 -5.11 14.24 -6.35
C ASP A 311 -5.24 13.00 -5.49
N SER A 312 -4.17 12.21 -5.36
CA SER A 312 -4.15 11.03 -4.49
C SER A 312 -4.29 11.42 -3.02
N GLN A 313 -3.63 12.49 -2.56
CA GLN A 313 -3.73 12.97 -1.19
C GLN A 313 -5.11 13.53 -0.86
N LEU A 314 -5.70 14.36 -1.74
CA LEU A 314 -7.05 14.90 -1.57
C LEU A 314 -8.10 13.79 -1.55
N ARG A 315 -7.96 12.80 -2.43
CA ARG A 315 -8.82 11.61 -2.43
C ARG A 315 -8.64 10.80 -1.15
N ALA A 316 -7.42 10.61 -0.68
CA ALA A 316 -7.15 9.93 0.59
C ALA A 316 -7.76 10.70 1.77
N ALA A 317 -7.63 12.03 1.83
CA ALA A 317 -8.27 12.85 2.84
C ALA A 317 -9.80 12.62 2.86
N LYS A 318 -10.45 12.62 1.67
CA LYS A 318 -11.88 12.35 1.55
C LYS A 318 -12.26 10.96 2.07
N VAL A 319 -11.48 9.94 1.73
CA VAL A 319 -11.67 8.58 2.23
C VAL A 319 -11.57 8.52 3.75
N LEU A 320 -10.53 9.14 4.34
CA LEU A 320 -10.37 9.19 5.79
C LEU A 320 -11.53 9.93 6.47
N GLN A 321 -12.05 11.02 5.88
CA GLN A 321 -13.25 11.71 6.38
C GLN A 321 -14.45 10.78 6.44
N VAL A 322 -14.70 9.99 5.38
CA VAL A 322 -15.81 9.02 5.34
C VAL A 322 -15.64 7.97 6.43
N VAL A 323 -14.44 7.43 6.61
CA VAL A 323 -14.13 6.45 7.66
C VAL A 323 -14.39 7.05 9.03
N ILE A 324 -13.81 8.21 9.34
CA ILE A 324 -13.97 8.89 10.64
C ILE A 324 -15.44 9.22 10.91
N HIS A 325 -16.15 9.66 9.89
CA HIS A 325 -17.59 9.95 10.00
C HIS A 325 -18.37 8.67 10.33
N SER A 326 -18.08 7.56 9.66
CA SER A 326 -18.73 6.26 9.93
C SER A 326 -18.48 5.74 11.33
N CYS A 327 -17.32 6.04 11.94
CA CYS A 327 -17.06 5.70 13.35
C CYS A 327 -17.95 6.48 14.34
N ARG A 328 -18.32 7.73 14.00
CA ARG A 328 -19.16 8.58 14.86
C ARG A 328 -20.65 8.36 14.63
N TYR A 329 -21.03 8.09 13.39
CA TYR A 329 -22.40 7.94 12.92
C TYR A 329 -22.49 6.66 12.09
N PRO A 330 -22.53 5.49 12.75
CA PRO A 330 -22.56 4.21 12.06
C PRO A 330 -23.77 4.10 11.12
N THR A 331 -23.56 3.50 9.96
CA THR A 331 -24.61 3.10 9.03
C THR A 331 -25.21 1.76 9.45
N SER A 332 -26.11 1.19 8.65
CA SER A 332 -26.61 -0.17 8.85
C SER A 332 -25.49 -1.24 8.81
N LEU A 333 -24.35 -0.94 8.18
CA LEU A 333 -23.14 -1.79 8.16
C LEU A 333 -22.15 -1.51 9.31
N GLY A 334 -22.46 -0.56 10.20
CA GLY A 334 -21.50 -0.07 11.18
C GLY A 334 -20.47 0.90 10.59
N SER A 335 -19.35 1.10 11.29
CA SER A 335 -18.16 1.76 10.73
C SER A 335 -17.42 0.84 9.76
N LEU A 336 -16.48 1.39 8.99
CA LEU A 336 -15.57 0.56 8.16
C LEU A 336 -14.86 -0.50 9.02
N PHE A 337 -14.40 -0.12 10.20
CA PHE A 337 -13.65 -1.02 11.07
C PHE A 337 -14.55 -2.10 11.70
N ASP A 338 -15.82 -1.79 12.04
CA ASP A 338 -16.78 -2.79 12.51
C ASP A 338 -17.10 -3.79 11.39
N PHE A 339 -17.42 -3.30 10.20
CA PHE A 339 -17.68 -4.11 9.01
C PHE A 339 -16.51 -5.04 8.71
N ALA A 340 -15.30 -4.48 8.63
CA ALA A 340 -14.11 -5.23 8.29
C ALA A 340 -13.71 -6.25 9.38
N ALA A 341 -13.83 -5.89 10.66
CA ALA A 341 -13.56 -6.82 11.77
C ALA A 341 -14.54 -7.99 11.77
N HIS A 342 -15.82 -7.74 11.49
CA HIS A 342 -16.82 -8.81 11.40
C HIS A 342 -16.54 -9.75 10.22
N LEU A 343 -16.26 -9.21 9.04
CA LEU A 343 -15.92 -10.00 7.87
C LEU A 343 -14.65 -10.83 8.07
N MET A 344 -13.61 -10.26 8.70
CA MET A 344 -12.39 -11.01 9.04
C MET A 344 -12.65 -12.10 10.06
N GLU A 345 -13.50 -11.86 11.07
CA GLU A 345 -13.89 -12.88 12.05
C GLU A 345 -14.57 -14.07 11.40
N GLU A 346 -15.51 -13.83 10.47
CA GLU A 346 -16.18 -14.88 9.71
C GLU A 346 -15.21 -15.67 8.84
N ARG A 347 -14.34 -14.97 8.09
CA ARG A 347 -13.33 -15.62 7.24
C ARG A 347 -12.37 -16.48 8.04
N TRP A 348 -11.90 -16.01 9.20
CA TRP A 348 -11.03 -16.81 10.07
C TRP A 348 -11.75 -18.03 10.67
N LYS A 349 -13.04 -17.92 11.01
CA LYS A 349 -13.85 -19.08 11.45
C LYS A 349 -13.94 -20.13 10.35
N LEU A 350 -14.25 -19.73 9.12
CA LEU A 350 -14.37 -20.63 7.97
C LEU A 350 -13.03 -21.28 7.63
N LEU A 351 -11.95 -20.52 7.58
CA LEU A 351 -10.62 -21.05 7.32
C LEU A 351 -10.18 -22.06 8.39
N ASN A 352 -10.39 -21.78 9.67
CA ASN A 352 -10.08 -22.70 10.75
C ASN A 352 -10.89 -24.00 10.68
N ALA A 353 -12.15 -23.94 10.23
CA ALA A 353 -12.97 -25.11 10.00
C ALA A 353 -12.42 -25.96 8.84
N ALA A 354 -12.09 -25.34 7.71
CA ALA A 354 -11.51 -26.01 6.54
C ALA A 354 -10.17 -26.68 6.83
N VAL A 355 -9.29 -25.98 7.57
CA VAL A 355 -7.98 -26.51 7.99
C VAL A 355 -8.14 -27.74 8.89
N ARG A 356 -9.07 -27.71 9.86
CA ARG A 356 -9.38 -28.85 10.71
C ARG A 356 -9.96 -30.03 9.92
N GLN A 357 -10.86 -29.75 8.97
CA GLN A 357 -11.47 -30.76 8.12
C GLN A 357 -10.46 -31.44 7.20
N SER A 358 -9.57 -30.69 6.60
CA SER A 358 -8.48 -31.17 5.75
C SER A 358 -7.50 -32.06 6.52
N GLY A 359 -7.13 -31.71 7.74
CA GLY A 359 -6.14 -32.40 8.56
C GLY A 359 -4.70 -32.36 8.04
N LEU A 360 -4.46 -31.65 6.93
CA LEU A 360 -3.15 -31.56 6.27
C LEU A 360 -2.34 -30.29 6.63
N PHE A 361 -2.96 -29.34 7.33
CA PHE A 361 -2.40 -28.03 7.58
C PHE A 361 -2.55 -27.60 9.03
N THR A 362 -1.74 -26.63 9.43
CA THR A 362 -1.87 -25.93 10.71
C THR A 362 -1.81 -24.42 10.53
N LEU A 363 -2.43 -23.69 11.45
CA LEU A 363 -2.41 -22.22 11.51
C LEU A 363 -1.82 -21.77 12.85
N PRO A 364 -1.27 -20.52 12.93
CA PRO A 364 -0.89 -19.92 14.21
C PRO A 364 -2.09 -19.79 15.14
N GLU A 365 -1.86 -19.97 16.44
CA GLU A 365 -2.83 -19.70 17.48
C GLU A 365 -2.62 -18.30 18.06
N PHE A 366 -3.72 -17.57 18.27
CA PHE A 366 -3.69 -16.23 18.82
C PHE A 366 -4.50 -16.15 20.10
N SER A 367 -3.90 -15.60 21.15
CA SER A 367 -4.62 -15.29 22.39
C SER A 367 -5.46 -14.03 22.23
N PRO A 368 -6.70 -13.98 22.77
CA PRO A 368 -7.51 -12.77 22.76
C PRO A 368 -6.81 -11.60 23.44
N GLY A 369 -6.91 -10.41 22.84
CA GLY A 369 -6.46 -9.15 23.38
C GLY A 369 -7.63 -8.16 23.55
N SER A 370 -7.51 -7.22 24.46
CA SER A 370 -8.49 -6.16 24.66
C SER A 370 -8.31 -5.07 23.58
N CYS A 371 -9.42 -4.69 22.94
CA CYS A 371 -9.44 -3.60 21.97
C CYS A 371 -10.24 -2.42 22.52
N SER A 372 -9.55 -1.31 22.80
CA SER A 372 -10.20 -0.08 23.32
C SER A 372 -11.15 0.55 22.31
N PHE A 373 -10.83 0.47 21.00
CA PHE A 373 -11.65 1.04 19.93
C PHE A 373 -12.99 0.29 19.75
N LEU A 374 -12.96 -1.05 19.70
CA LEU A 374 -14.17 -1.88 19.52
C LEU A 374 -14.85 -2.23 20.87
N ASN A 375 -14.26 -1.83 21.99
CA ASN A 375 -14.74 -2.13 23.35
C ASN A 375 -15.06 -3.62 23.56
N LYS A 376 -14.24 -4.50 23.00
CA LYS A 376 -14.36 -5.96 23.15
C LYS A 376 -12.99 -6.62 23.16
N SER A 377 -12.94 -7.87 23.67
CA SER A 377 -11.74 -8.71 23.59
C SER A 377 -11.93 -9.75 22.49
N PHE A 378 -10.93 -9.91 21.63
CA PHE A 378 -10.94 -10.87 20.54
C PHE A 378 -9.50 -11.27 20.14
N PRO A 379 -9.29 -12.45 19.53
CA PRO A 379 -7.98 -12.81 19.01
C PRO A 379 -7.64 -11.98 17.76
N PRO A 380 -6.36 -11.70 17.49
CA PRO A 380 -5.95 -11.15 16.21
C PRO A 380 -6.55 -11.89 15.02
N GLN A 381 -6.91 -11.15 13.98
CA GLN A 381 -7.49 -11.62 12.73
C GLN A 381 -6.61 -11.13 11.56
N PRO A 382 -5.39 -11.67 11.43
CA PRO A 382 -4.40 -11.16 10.47
C PRO A 382 -4.92 -11.10 9.04
N ALA A 383 -4.40 -10.11 8.29
CA ALA A 383 -4.68 -9.93 6.87
C ALA A 383 -4.22 -11.11 6.00
N PHE A 384 -3.34 -11.94 6.52
CA PHE A 384 -2.83 -13.15 5.87
C PHE A 384 -2.94 -14.35 6.79
N ALA A 385 -3.33 -15.47 6.22
CA ALA A 385 -3.16 -16.76 6.87
C ALA A 385 -1.72 -17.26 6.63
N TRP A 386 -1.04 -17.64 7.72
CA TRP A 386 0.27 -18.26 7.69
C TRP A 386 0.09 -19.76 7.89
N LEU A 387 -0.07 -20.46 6.77
CA LEU A 387 -0.39 -21.89 6.75
C LEU A 387 0.89 -22.71 6.73
N LYS A 388 0.95 -23.75 7.56
CA LYS A 388 2.01 -24.76 7.53
C LYS A 388 1.45 -26.08 7.03
N CYS A 389 2.06 -26.66 6.01
CA CYS A 389 1.78 -28.01 5.58
C CYS A 389 2.39 -29.03 6.57
N GLN A 390 1.64 -30.08 6.91
CA GLN A 390 2.14 -31.17 7.74
C GLN A 390 3.00 -32.15 6.91
N GLU A 391 3.86 -32.91 7.61
CA GLU A 391 4.67 -33.92 6.98
C GLU A 391 3.77 -35.02 6.31
N PRO A 392 4.19 -35.56 5.18
CA PRO A 392 5.52 -35.44 4.54
C PRO A 392 5.69 -34.33 3.52
N MET A 393 4.81 -33.30 3.49
CA MET A 393 4.85 -32.24 2.50
C MET A 393 5.96 -31.22 2.79
N GLU A 394 7.02 -31.23 2.01
CA GLU A 394 8.15 -30.31 2.15
C GLU A 394 7.95 -28.97 1.40
N ASP A 395 7.20 -28.95 0.29
CA ASP A 395 6.89 -27.78 -0.52
C ASP A 395 5.38 -27.49 -0.53
N CYS A 396 4.95 -26.67 0.42
CA CYS A 396 3.55 -26.29 0.59
C CYS A 396 3.00 -25.45 -0.58
N GLU A 397 3.82 -24.58 -1.18
CA GLU A 397 3.41 -23.79 -2.34
C GLU A 397 3.18 -24.69 -3.56
N GLY A 398 4.10 -25.60 -3.87
CA GLY A 398 3.96 -26.55 -4.97
C GLY A 398 2.74 -27.45 -4.80
N PHE A 399 2.50 -27.92 -3.57
CA PHE A 399 1.33 -28.72 -3.24
C PHE A 399 -0.01 -27.98 -3.44
N LEU A 400 -0.13 -26.74 -2.95
CA LEU A 400 -1.34 -25.94 -3.14
C LEU A 400 -1.52 -25.51 -4.61
N ARG A 401 -0.43 -25.24 -5.31
CA ARG A 401 -0.45 -24.93 -6.75
C ARG A 401 -0.99 -26.09 -7.58
N SER A 402 -0.63 -27.34 -7.26
CA SER A 402 -1.20 -28.55 -7.92
C SER A 402 -2.69 -28.72 -7.64
N ASN A 403 -3.22 -28.04 -6.62
CA ASN A 403 -4.65 -27.94 -6.32
C ASN A 403 -5.26 -26.62 -6.79
N ASN A 404 -4.66 -25.94 -7.79
CA ASN A 404 -5.13 -24.70 -8.38
C ASN A 404 -5.25 -23.52 -7.38
N ILE A 405 -4.41 -23.49 -6.33
CA ILE A 405 -4.32 -22.42 -5.33
C ILE A 405 -2.92 -21.83 -5.37
N ILE A 406 -2.78 -20.59 -5.86
CA ILE A 406 -1.51 -19.87 -5.88
C ILE A 406 -1.33 -19.13 -4.56
N THR A 407 -0.20 -19.39 -3.90
CA THR A 407 0.17 -18.81 -2.60
C THR A 407 1.61 -18.28 -2.65
N ARG A 408 2.14 -17.76 -1.55
CA ARG A 408 3.53 -17.31 -1.47
C ARG A 408 4.33 -18.16 -0.48
N SER A 409 5.37 -18.84 -1.00
CA SER A 409 6.23 -19.72 -0.22
C SER A 409 6.94 -19.02 0.95
N GLY A 410 7.13 -19.74 2.04
CA GLY A 410 7.91 -19.34 3.21
C GLY A 410 9.33 -18.90 2.89
N LYS A 411 9.92 -19.41 1.79
CA LYS A 411 11.25 -19.00 1.30
C LYS A 411 11.35 -17.48 1.08
N HIS A 412 10.29 -16.85 0.59
CA HIS A 412 10.26 -15.39 0.38
C HIS A 412 10.27 -14.58 1.69
N PHE A 413 9.96 -15.22 2.81
CA PHE A 413 9.90 -14.64 4.15
C PHE A 413 11.06 -15.09 5.03
N GLY A 414 12.07 -15.78 4.46
CA GLY A 414 13.26 -16.24 5.16
C GLY A 414 13.08 -17.49 6.01
N VAL A 415 12.08 -18.33 5.72
CA VAL A 415 11.80 -19.56 6.46
C VAL A 415 11.56 -20.78 5.55
N SER A 416 11.24 -21.95 6.15
CA SER A 416 11.00 -23.20 5.44
C SER A 416 9.92 -23.09 4.37
N PRO A 417 10.05 -23.79 3.22
CA PRO A 417 9.00 -23.93 2.20
C PRO A 417 7.77 -24.71 2.65
N GLN A 418 7.80 -25.35 3.83
CA GLN A 418 6.61 -25.93 4.46
C GLN A 418 5.56 -24.88 4.84
N TYR A 419 5.92 -23.60 4.86
CA TYR A 419 5.01 -22.50 5.13
C TYR A 419 4.61 -21.79 3.85
N VAL A 420 3.36 -21.29 3.84
CA VAL A 420 2.86 -20.37 2.80
C VAL A 420 2.07 -19.25 3.42
N ARG A 421 2.13 -18.08 2.75
CA ARG A 421 1.24 -16.96 3.03
C ARG A 421 0.07 -16.97 2.07
N ILE A 422 -1.16 -16.80 2.60
CA ILE A 422 -2.41 -16.78 1.88
C ILE A 422 -3.15 -15.48 2.20
N SER A 423 -3.60 -14.75 1.17
CA SER A 423 -4.37 -13.52 1.35
C SER A 423 -5.76 -13.82 1.91
N MET A 424 -6.11 -13.11 3.00
CA MET A 424 -7.47 -13.11 3.57
C MET A 424 -8.30 -11.91 3.07
N LEU A 425 -7.74 -11.09 2.16
CA LEU A 425 -8.26 -9.78 1.78
C LEU A 425 -8.95 -9.77 0.41
N ASP A 426 -8.96 -10.88 -0.31
CA ASP A 426 -9.54 -10.99 -1.64
C ASP A 426 -11.07 -10.93 -1.60
N ARG A 427 -11.72 -10.85 -2.76
CA ARG A 427 -13.18 -10.92 -2.92
C ARG A 427 -13.75 -12.18 -2.29
N ASP A 428 -15.00 -12.08 -1.85
CA ASP A 428 -15.70 -13.19 -1.20
C ASP A 428 -15.75 -14.45 -2.08
N GLU A 429 -16.00 -14.28 -3.38
CA GLU A 429 -16.04 -15.37 -4.35
C GLU A 429 -14.76 -16.23 -4.31
N ASN A 430 -13.59 -15.58 -4.46
CA ASN A 430 -12.30 -16.27 -4.43
C ASN A 430 -12.02 -16.90 -3.06
N PHE A 431 -12.38 -16.18 -1.99
CA PHE A 431 -12.19 -16.69 -0.63
C PHE A 431 -13.05 -17.94 -0.35
N TYR A 432 -14.32 -17.96 -0.73
CA TYR A 432 -15.19 -19.12 -0.52
C TYR A 432 -14.75 -20.32 -1.35
N ILE A 433 -14.38 -20.14 -2.62
CA ILE A 433 -13.84 -21.22 -3.46
C ILE A 433 -12.54 -21.78 -2.83
N PHE A 434 -11.68 -20.90 -2.30
CA PHE A 434 -10.46 -21.34 -1.59
C PHE A 434 -10.77 -22.20 -0.38
N VAL A 435 -11.67 -21.77 0.50
CA VAL A 435 -12.04 -22.48 1.72
C VAL A 435 -12.67 -23.85 1.40
N GLU A 436 -13.58 -23.89 0.43
CA GLU A 436 -14.21 -25.13 -0.05
C GLU A 436 -13.14 -26.10 -0.57
N ARG A 437 -12.28 -25.63 -1.46
CA ARG A 437 -11.21 -26.45 -2.05
C ARG A 437 -10.24 -26.96 -0.99
N LEU A 438 -9.83 -26.10 -0.04
CA LEU A 438 -8.95 -26.49 1.04
C LEU A 438 -9.56 -27.60 1.91
N SER A 439 -10.87 -27.53 2.18
CA SER A 439 -11.58 -28.52 2.99
C SER A 439 -11.69 -29.93 2.34
N THR A 440 -11.63 -29.98 0.99
CA THR A 440 -11.82 -31.20 0.20
C THR A 440 -10.50 -31.84 -0.28
N ILE A 441 -9.35 -31.23 -0.06
CA ILE A 441 -8.06 -31.78 -0.53
C ILE A 441 -7.80 -33.20 0.00
N HIS A 442 -8.07 -33.47 1.26
CA HIS A 442 -7.87 -34.78 1.87
C HIS A 442 -8.71 -35.88 1.22
N GLN A 443 -9.95 -35.59 0.86
CA GLN A 443 -10.85 -36.54 0.21
C GLN A 443 -10.39 -36.95 -1.20
N ARG A 444 -9.80 -36.02 -1.96
CA ARG A 444 -9.28 -36.29 -3.30
C ARG A 444 -8.07 -37.23 -3.30
N GLN A 445 -7.21 -37.16 -2.29
CA GLN A 445 -6.03 -38.04 -2.18
C GLN A 445 -6.43 -39.48 -1.81
N SER A 446 -7.45 -39.69 -0.98
CA SER A 446 -7.94 -41.03 -0.61
C SER A 446 -8.61 -41.75 -1.78
N VAL A 447 -9.27 -41.05 -2.69
CA VAL A 447 -9.88 -41.59 -3.90
C VAL A 447 -8.83 -42.06 -4.91
N GLN A 448 -7.78 -41.26 -5.14
CA GLN A 448 -6.70 -41.64 -6.07
C GLN A 448 -5.86 -42.82 -5.59
N LEU A 449 -5.71 -43.05 -4.28
CA LEU A 449 -5.01 -44.20 -3.73
C LEU A 449 -5.90 -45.46 -3.71
N GLY A 450 -7.23 -45.32 -3.74
CA GLY A 450 -8.18 -46.41 -3.82
C GLY A 450 -8.34 -47.00 -5.24
N GLU A 451 -8.13 -46.17 -6.28
CA GLU A 451 -8.26 -46.61 -7.69
C GLU A 451 -6.99 -47.28 -8.26
N THR A 452 -5.86 -47.22 -7.56
CA THR A 452 -4.60 -47.89 -7.98
C THR A 452 -4.36 -49.25 -7.25
N GLY A 453 -5.33 -49.73 -6.47
CA GLY A 453 -5.24 -50.92 -5.63
C GLY A 453 -6.13 -52.07 -6.07
N GLU A 454 -6.69 -52.12 -7.30
CA GLU A 454 -7.35 -53.30 -7.89
C GLU A 454 -6.60 -53.84 -9.09
#